data_6d5c1c3d34c3e4e4359db1a80efd75b5
#
_entry.id   6d5c1c3d34c3e4e4359db1a80efd75b5
#
_cell.length_a   1.000
_cell.length_b   1.000
_cell.length_c   1.000
_cell.angle_alpha   90.00
_cell.angle_beta   90.00
_cell.angle_gamma   90.00
#
_symmetry.space_group_name_H-M   'P 1'
#
loop_
_entity.id
_entity.type
_entity.pdbx_description
1 polymer ?
#
loop_
_entity_poly.entity_id
_entity_poly.type
_entity_poly.pdbx_seq_one_letter_code
_entity_poly.pdbx_strand_id
1 'polypeptide(L)'
;MSLINVITYDAPLPGGHYSQAIVSGNMIFVSGQLPVIPLTGDKLTGTISEQTLQALKNVLSIVKAAGGDITTIARTTIYTTDVKYWEEINRVYAD
;
A
#
# COMPACT_ATOMS: atom_id res chain seq x y z
N MET A 1 26.10 0.29 4.04
CA MET A 1 24.81 0.73 3.48
C MET A 1 23.79 0.75 4.60
N SER A 2 23.12 1.86 4.79
CA SER A 2 22.11 1.97 5.85
C SER A 2 20.72 1.74 5.28
N LEU A 3 19.88 1.05 6.06
CA LEU A 3 18.47 0.86 5.77
C LEU A 3 17.68 1.81 6.66
N ILE A 4 16.72 2.51 6.07
CA ILE A 4 15.88 3.45 6.81
C ILE A 4 14.48 2.84 6.93
N ASN A 5 14.03 2.67 8.17
CA ASN A 5 12.70 2.18 8.47
C ASN A 5 11.69 3.32 8.36
N VAL A 6 10.64 3.14 7.58
CA VAL A 6 9.60 4.15 7.38
C VAL A 6 8.39 3.84 8.25
N ILE A 7 7.90 4.84 8.97
CA ILE A 7 6.70 4.74 9.80
C ILE A 7 5.80 5.94 9.52
N THR A 8 4.52 5.70 9.28
CA THR A 8 3.51 6.74 9.16
C THR A 8 2.19 6.28 9.77
N TYR A 9 1.47 7.20 10.39
CA TYR A 9 0.14 6.91 10.90
C TYR A 9 -0.96 7.14 9.83
N ASP A 10 -0.58 7.58 8.64
CA ASP A 10 -1.49 7.71 7.50
C ASP A 10 -1.72 6.38 6.78
N ALA A 11 -1.08 5.32 7.23
CA ALA A 11 -1.29 3.95 6.78
C ALA A 11 -1.35 3.03 8.00
N PRO A 12 -1.90 1.81 7.86
CA PRO A 12 -1.96 0.88 9.00
C PRO A 12 -0.58 0.55 9.53
N LEU A 13 -0.45 0.51 10.85
CA LEU A 13 0.80 0.06 11.47
C LEU A 13 1.01 -1.43 11.20
N PRO A 14 2.29 -1.90 11.16
CA PRO A 14 2.56 -3.30 10.87
C PRO A 14 1.90 -4.25 11.87
N GLY A 15 1.25 -5.29 11.34
CA GLY A 15 0.62 -6.32 12.17
C GLY A 15 1.57 -7.46 12.54
N GLY A 16 2.86 -7.34 12.22
CA GLY A 16 3.85 -8.38 12.48
C GLY A 16 5.27 -7.81 12.54
N HIS A 17 6.25 -8.68 12.39
CA HIS A 17 7.66 -8.31 12.49
C HIS A 17 8.20 -7.76 11.17
N TYR A 18 7.59 -6.67 10.68
CA TYR A 18 8.04 -6.02 9.45
C TYR A 18 7.80 -4.52 9.55
N SER A 19 8.43 -3.77 8.67
CA SER A 19 8.24 -2.33 8.57
C SER A 19 7.21 -2.02 7.49
N GLN A 20 6.58 -0.87 7.54
CA GLN A 20 5.71 -0.40 6.46
C GLN A 20 6.49 -0.26 5.17
N ALA A 21 7.69 0.27 5.25
CA ALA A 21 8.61 0.33 4.12
C ALA A 21 10.05 0.47 4.61
N ILE A 22 10.98 0.13 3.74
CA ILE A 22 12.41 0.33 3.97
C ILE A 22 12.96 1.14 2.81
N VAL A 23 13.73 2.17 3.12
CA VAL A 23 14.48 2.92 2.12
C VAL A 23 15.91 2.39 2.10
N SER A 24 16.37 1.97 0.92
CA SER A 24 17.73 1.50 0.71
C SER A 24 18.32 2.24 -0.49
N GLY A 25 19.30 3.12 -0.25
CA GLY A 25 19.84 3.97 -1.29
C GLY A 25 18.75 4.86 -1.89
N ASN A 26 18.50 4.72 -3.19
CA ASN A 26 17.46 5.48 -3.89
C ASN A 26 16.20 4.65 -4.17
N MET A 27 16.03 3.52 -3.48
CA MET A 27 14.87 2.64 -3.68
C MET A 27 14.03 2.56 -2.41
N ILE A 28 12.72 2.47 -2.59
CA ILE A 28 11.76 2.29 -1.50
C ILE A 28 11.09 0.93 -1.72
N PHE A 29 11.16 0.08 -0.72
CA PHE A 29 10.52 -1.23 -0.72
C PHE A 29 9.35 -1.20 0.25
N VAL A 30 8.12 -1.21 -0.28
CA VAL A 30 6.89 -1.10 0.51
C VAL A 30 6.35 -2.49 0.79
N SER A 31 6.03 -2.76 2.06
CA SER A 31 5.39 -4.01 2.46
C SER A 31 3.98 -4.09 1.90
N GLY A 32 3.47 -5.31 1.70
CA GLY A 32 2.12 -5.52 1.20
C GLY A 32 1.08 -4.81 2.06
N GLN A 33 0.13 -4.15 1.41
CA GLN A 33 -0.94 -3.43 2.10
C GLN A 33 -2.29 -4.07 1.84
N LEU A 34 -3.04 -4.23 2.91
CA LEU A 34 -4.42 -4.69 2.89
C LEU A 34 -5.36 -3.49 2.93
N PRO A 35 -6.65 -3.67 2.57
CA PRO A 35 -7.63 -2.59 2.66
C PRO A 35 -8.07 -2.34 4.11
N VAL A 36 -7.13 -1.87 4.94
CA VAL A 36 -7.33 -1.58 6.34
C VAL A 36 -7.38 -0.07 6.53
N ILE A 37 -8.34 0.41 7.32
CA ILE A 37 -8.49 1.83 7.60
C ILE A 37 -7.46 2.23 8.66
N PRO A 38 -6.55 3.18 8.37
CA PRO A 38 -5.45 3.51 9.28
C PRO A 38 -5.88 3.97 10.67
N LEU A 39 -6.93 4.78 10.74
CA LEU A 39 -7.37 5.37 12.02
C LEU A 39 -7.94 4.35 12.98
N THR A 40 -8.63 3.33 12.47
CA THR A 40 -9.33 2.36 13.31
C THR A 40 -8.66 1.01 13.34
N GLY A 41 -7.85 0.69 12.33
CA GLY A 41 -7.28 -0.64 12.17
C GLY A 41 -8.29 -1.66 11.64
N ASP A 42 -9.49 -1.22 11.29
CA ASP A 42 -10.54 -2.12 10.81
C ASP A 42 -10.35 -2.45 9.33
N LYS A 43 -10.68 -3.69 8.97
CA LYS A 43 -10.70 -4.09 7.56
C LYS A 43 -11.92 -3.47 6.88
N LEU A 44 -11.68 -2.88 5.72
CA LEU A 44 -12.77 -2.38 4.88
C LEU A 44 -13.42 -3.57 4.18
N THR A 45 -14.72 -3.77 4.41
CA THR A 45 -15.46 -4.92 3.86
C THR A 45 -16.39 -4.52 2.73
N GLY A 46 -16.19 -3.37 2.13
CA GLY A 46 -17.01 -2.88 1.03
C GLY A 46 -16.77 -3.61 -0.29
N THR A 47 -17.06 -2.93 -1.39
CA THR A 47 -16.89 -3.47 -2.74
C THR A 47 -15.40 -3.68 -3.05
N ILE A 48 -15.13 -4.45 -4.11
CA ILE A 48 -13.76 -4.65 -4.58
C ILE A 48 -13.10 -3.32 -4.95
N SER A 49 -13.87 -2.40 -5.57
CA SER A 49 -13.36 -1.06 -5.89
C SER A 49 -12.97 -0.29 -4.64
N GLU A 50 -13.80 -0.32 -3.60
CA GLU A 50 -13.51 0.34 -2.33
C GLU A 50 -12.29 -0.26 -1.63
N GLN A 51 -12.20 -1.60 -1.61
CA GLN A 51 -11.05 -2.28 -1.02
C GLN A 51 -9.76 -1.97 -1.76
N THR A 52 -9.80 -1.97 -3.09
CA THR A 52 -8.64 -1.66 -3.93
C THR A 52 -8.17 -0.23 -3.69
N LEU A 53 -9.10 0.71 -3.65
CA LEU A 53 -8.77 2.11 -3.41
C LEU A 53 -8.12 2.30 -2.04
N GLN A 54 -8.64 1.65 -0.99
CA GLN A 54 -8.06 1.77 0.34
C GLN A 54 -6.65 1.18 0.40
N ALA A 55 -6.42 0.02 -0.22
CA ALA A 55 -5.09 -0.57 -0.27
C ALA A 55 -4.09 0.34 -1.00
N LEU A 56 -4.53 0.95 -2.11
CA LEU A 56 -3.70 1.91 -2.86
C LEU A 56 -3.41 3.17 -2.06
N LYS A 57 -4.39 3.69 -1.35
CA LYS A 57 -4.17 4.85 -0.47
C LYS A 57 -3.13 4.54 0.59
N ASN A 58 -3.18 3.35 1.17
CA ASN A 58 -2.20 2.93 2.17
C ASN A 58 -0.79 2.87 1.57
N VAL A 59 -0.64 2.27 0.40
CA VAL A 59 0.65 2.22 -0.30
C VAL A 59 1.16 3.64 -0.58
N LEU A 60 0.29 4.51 -1.11
CA LEU A 60 0.69 5.87 -1.48
C LEU A 60 1.09 6.70 -0.26
N SER A 61 0.38 6.55 0.85
CA SER A 61 0.72 7.24 2.10
C SER A 61 2.12 6.84 2.58
N ILE A 62 2.45 5.55 2.49
CA ILE A 62 3.76 5.05 2.87
C ILE A 62 4.84 5.57 1.91
N VAL A 63 4.57 5.55 0.61
CA VAL A 63 5.50 6.08 -0.39
C VAL A 63 5.79 7.55 -0.14
N LYS A 64 4.77 8.35 0.15
CA LYS A 64 4.94 9.77 0.48
C LYS A 64 5.76 9.97 1.75
N ALA A 65 5.50 9.17 2.78
CA ALA A 65 6.26 9.23 4.03
C ALA A 65 7.73 8.90 3.82
N ALA A 66 8.03 8.09 2.82
CA ALA A 66 9.40 7.70 2.47
C ALA A 66 10.08 8.71 1.53
N GLY A 67 9.38 9.75 1.10
CA GLY A 67 9.93 10.79 0.24
C GLY A 67 9.61 10.64 -1.25
N GLY A 68 8.82 9.64 -1.62
CA GLY A 68 8.38 9.46 -2.99
C GLY A 68 6.98 10.02 -3.25
N ASP A 69 6.45 9.75 -4.42
CA ASP A 69 5.06 10.05 -4.76
C ASP A 69 4.59 9.10 -5.86
N ILE A 70 3.35 9.31 -6.36
CA ILE A 70 2.76 8.41 -7.33
C ILE A 70 3.57 8.31 -8.63
N THR A 71 4.28 9.36 -8.99
CA THR A 71 5.10 9.38 -10.22
C THR A 71 6.40 8.60 -10.10
N THR A 72 6.80 8.22 -8.88
CA THR A 72 8.04 7.49 -8.63
C THR A 72 7.81 5.99 -8.45
N ILE A 73 6.55 5.52 -8.50
CA ILE A 73 6.25 4.11 -8.39
C ILE A 73 6.61 3.41 -9.70
N ALA A 74 7.56 2.47 -9.62
CA ALA A 74 8.05 1.75 -10.79
C ALA A 74 7.30 0.44 -11.02
N ARG A 75 6.85 -0.21 -9.94
CA ARG A 75 6.22 -1.53 -10.02
C ARG A 75 5.30 -1.77 -8.83
N THR A 76 4.14 -2.39 -9.10
CA THR A 76 3.25 -2.90 -8.06
C THR A 76 2.89 -4.34 -8.35
N THR A 77 2.58 -5.09 -7.29
CA THR A 77 2.07 -6.46 -7.41
C THR A 77 0.73 -6.52 -6.70
N ILE A 78 -0.25 -7.15 -7.33
CA ILE A 78 -1.60 -7.27 -6.81
C ILE A 78 -1.91 -8.72 -6.53
N TYR A 79 -2.37 -9.01 -5.31
CA TYR A 79 -2.87 -10.33 -4.95
C TYR A 79 -4.38 -10.24 -4.73
N THR A 80 -5.12 -11.15 -5.34
CA THR A 80 -6.57 -11.21 -5.18
C THR A 80 -7.00 -12.66 -4.95
N THR A 81 -8.12 -12.85 -4.27
CA THR A 81 -8.66 -14.17 -4.00
C THR A 81 -9.29 -14.81 -5.23
N ASP A 82 -9.65 -14.03 -6.24
CA ASP A 82 -10.31 -14.53 -7.45
C ASP A 82 -9.96 -13.64 -8.64
N VAL A 83 -9.54 -14.26 -9.75
CA VAL A 83 -9.18 -13.53 -10.97
C VAL A 83 -10.35 -12.78 -11.59
N LYS A 84 -11.58 -13.12 -11.25
CA LYS A 84 -12.77 -12.40 -11.76
C LYS A 84 -12.80 -10.96 -11.31
N TYR A 85 -12.07 -10.60 -10.26
CA TYR A 85 -11.98 -9.22 -9.77
C TYR A 85 -10.98 -8.37 -10.54
N TRP A 86 -10.23 -8.95 -11.48
CA TRP A 86 -9.16 -8.26 -12.17
C TRP A 86 -9.62 -6.99 -12.89
N GLU A 87 -10.73 -7.04 -13.61
CA GLU A 87 -11.21 -5.89 -14.35
C GLU A 87 -11.53 -4.71 -13.44
N GLU A 88 -12.20 -4.99 -12.32
CA GLU A 88 -12.58 -3.95 -11.37
C GLU A 88 -11.34 -3.36 -10.69
N ILE A 89 -10.39 -4.21 -10.28
CA ILE A 89 -9.14 -3.76 -9.68
C ILE A 89 -8.35 -2.90 -10.66
N ASN A 90 -8.22 -3.36 -11.90
CA ASN A 90 -7.48 -2.65 -12.94
C ASN A 90 -8.07 -1.27 -13.22
N ARG A 91 -9.40 -1.16 -13.18
CA ARG A 91 -10.09 0.11 -13.38
C ARG A 91 -9.73 1.13 -12.31
N VAL A 92 -9.66 0.70 -11.05
CA VAL A 92 -9.26 1.57 -9.94
C VAL A 92 -7.80 1.99 -10.10
N TYR A 93 -6.93 1.08 -10.51
CA TYR A 93 -5.51 1.39 -10.73
C TYR A 93 -5.28 2.38 -11.88
N ALA A 94 -6.15 2.37 -12.88
CA ALA A 94 -6.00 3.24 -14.04
C ALA A 94 -6.34 4.71 -13.73
N ASP A 95 -7.08 4.94 -12.66
CA ASP A 95 -7.50 6.31 -12.28
C ASP A 95 -6.42 7.06 -11.46
#